data_f8e6b0f06fdeda30981626d20e56eab9
#
_entry.id   f8e6b0f06fdeda30981626d20e56eab9
#
_cell.length_a   1.000
_cell.length_b   1.000
_cell.length_c   1.000
_cell.angle_alpha   90.00
_cell.angle_beta   90.00
_cell.angle_gamma   90.00
#
_symmetry.space_group_name_H-M   'P 1'
#
loop_
_entity.id
_entity.type
_entity.pdbx_description
1 polymer ?
#
loop_
_entity_poly.entity_id
_entity_poly.type
_entity_poly.pdbx_seq_one_letter_code
_entity_poly.pdbx_strand_id
1 'polypeptide(L)'
;MISKLLVSLSLILATLLFNKSHSNDFPTLARSEFVFACMSSNASNRDFMAKCSCAIDEIAKRMTFKEYAQAEAIARLWEGNSPREEAFKSVGLSKDRMQKLFRAQAASELECF
;
A
#
# COMPACT_ATOMS: atom_id res chain seq x y z
N MET A 1 -11.86 0.51 -47.99
CA MET A 1 -11.76 -0.56 -46.99
C MET A 1 -10.51 -0.41 -46.12
N ILE A 2 -9.33 -0.27 -46.70
CA ILE A 2 -8.05 -0.15 -45.95
C ILE A 2 -8.02 1.08 -45.02
N SER A 3 -8.53 2.22 -45.48
CA SER A 3 -8.59 3.46 -44.70
C SER A 3 -9.44 3.33 -43.42
N LYS A 4 -10.57 2.61 -43.47
CA LYS A 4 -11.43 2.37 -42.27
C LYS A 4 -10.79 1.39 -41.30
N LEU A 5 -10.05 0.40 -41.80
CA LEU A 5 -9.27 -0.54 -40.99
C LEU A 5 -8.11 0.15 -40.28
N LEU A 6 -7.41 1.06 -40.92
CA LEU A 6 -6.31 1.83 -40.33
C LEU A 6 -6.82 2.77 -39.20
N VAL A 7 -7.97 3.42 -39.43
CA VAL A 7 -8.58 4.29 -38.39
C VAL A 7 -9.03 3.48 -37.19
N SER A 8 -9.66 2.31 -37.40
CA SER A 8 -10.06 1.42 -36.31
C SER A 8 -8.87 0.88 -35.50
N LEU A 9 -7.80 0.51 -36.19
CA LEU A 9 -6.56 0.01 -35.56
C LEU A 9 -5.86 1.11 -34.74
N SER A 10 -5.86 2.34 -35.25
CA SER A 10 -5.32 3.51 -34.55
C SER A 10 -6.11 3.86 -33.29
N LEU A 11 -7.44 3.72 -33.32
CA LEU A 11 -8.30 3.96 -32.16
C LEU A 11 -8.07 2.89 -31.07
N ILE A 12 -7.91 1.64 -31.44
CA ILE A 12 -7.65 0.54 -30.49
C ILE A 12 -6.27 0.71 -29.85
N LEU A 13 -5.27 1.11 -30.61
CA LEU A 13 -3.92 1.36 -30.09
C LEU A 13 -3.89 2.55 -29.14
N ALA A 14 -4.66 3.59 -29.39
CA ALA A 14 -4.79 4.75 -28.49
C ALA A 14 -5.45 4.38 -27.14
N THR A 15 -6.41 3.47 -27.12
CA THR A 15 -7.05 3.00 -25.87
C THR A 15 -6.12 2.10 -25.05
N LEU A 16 -5.19 1.39 -25.66
CA LEU A 16 -4.20 0.57 -24.97
C LEU A 16 -3.10 1.40 -24.29
N LEU A 17 -2.86 2.62 -24.75
CA LEU A 17 -1.89 3.55 -24.17
C LEU A 17 -2.44 4.31 -22.95
N PHE A 18 -3.75 4.31 -22.73
CA PHE A 18 -4.39 4.80 -21.50
C PHE A 18 -4.45 3.73 -20.41
N ASN A 19 -3.45 2.90 -20.28
CA ASN A 19 -3.21 2.21 -19.03
C ASN A 19 -2.93 3.29 -17.99
N LYS A 20 -3.94 3.63 -17.19
CA LYS A 20 -3.75 4.38 -15.95
C LYS A 20 -2.63 3.68 -15.19
N SER A 21 -1.44 4.24 -15.23
CA SER A 21 -0.53 4.02 -14.13
C SER A 21 -1.33 4.44 -12.89
N HIS A 22 -1.66 3.51 -12.03
CA HIS A 22 -2.18 3.84 -10.71
C HIS A 22 -1.09 4.70 -10.07
N SER A 23 -1.23 6.00 -10.19
CA SER A 23 -0.42 6.91 -9.41
C SER A 23 -0.82 6.60 -7.98
N ASN A 24 0.12 6.03 -7.29
CA ASN A 24 0.08 5.72 -5.90
C ASN A 24 -0.37 6.98 -5.14
N ASP A 25 -1.51 6.89 -4.45
CA ASP A 25 -2.18 7.99 -3.75
C ASP A 25 -1.60 8.28 -2.36
N PHE A 26 -0.49 7.62 -1.98
CA PHE A 26 0.15 7.83 -0.70
C PHE A 26 0.84 9.19 -0.62
N PRO A 27 0.47 10.06 0.34
CA PRO A 27 1.15 11.33 0.55
C PRO A 27 2.63 11.13 0.92
N THR A 28 3.47 12.07 0.53
CA THR A 28 4.90 12.06 0.89
C THR A 28 5.11 11.99 2.40
N LEU A 29 4.30 12.69 3.19
CA LEU A 29 4.37 12.64 4.65
C LEU A 29 4.17 11.22 5.18
N ALA A 30 3.14 10.50 4.73
CA ALA A 30 2.87 9.13 5.17
C ALA A 30 4.02 8.17 4.81
N ARG A 31 4.64 8.35 3.65
CA ARG A 31 5.84 7.60 3.25
C ARG A 31 7.03 7.90 4.14
N SER A 32 7.26 9.17 4.43
CA SER A 32 8.37 9.60 5.29
C SER A 32 8.20 9.09 6.73
N GLU A 33 7.00 9.13 7.27
CA GLU A 33 6.68 8.59 8.60
C GLU A 33 6.93 7.08 8.66
N PHE A 34 6.49 6.34 7.64
CA PHE A 34 6.76 4.90 7.56
C PHE A 34 8.26 4.61 7.51
N VAL A 35 9.00 5.28 6.65
CA VAL A 35 10.45 5.09 6.51
C VAL A 35 11.16 5.41 7.82
N PHE A 36 10.79 6.49 8.49
CA PHE A 36 11.35 6.86 9.78
C PHE A 36 11.09 5.79 10.85
N ALA A 37 9.85 5.31 10.98
CA ALA A 37 9.49 4.27 11.93
C ALA A 37 10.19 2.94 11.64
N CYS A 38 10.24 2.55 10.37
CA CYS A 38 10.93 1.35 9.91
C CYS A 38 12.43 1.40 10.23
N MET A 39 13.10 2.50 9.95
CA MET A 39 14.51 2.68 10.28
C MET A 39 14.75 2.69 11.80
N SER A 40 13.86 3.31 12.57
CA SER A 40 13.94 3.34 14.04
C SER A 40 13.86 1.94 14.67
N SER A 41 13.13 1.03 14.03
CA SER A 41 12.98 -0.36 14.48
C SER A 41 14.08 -1.30 13.98
N ASN A 42 14.92 -0.87 13.05
CA ASN A 42 15.97 -1.68 12.45
C ASN A 42 17.34 -1.02 12.62
N ALA A 43 17.76 -0.21 11.65
CA ALA A 43 19.00 0.57 11.73
C ALA A 43 18.88 1.88 10.96
N SER A 44 19.42 2.95 11.52
CA SER A 44 19.40 4.29 10.93
C SER A 44 20.59 4.49 9.99
N ASN A 45 20.62 3.75 8.90
CA ASN A 45 21.65 3.85 7.87
C ASN A 45 21.04 3.82 6.46
N ARG A 46 21.87 4.08 5.47
CA ARG A 46 21.44 4.21 4.07
C ARG A 46 20.86 2.92 3.49
N ASP A 47 21.35 1.76 3.87
CA ASP A 47 20.84 0.47 3.41
C ASP A 47 19.40 0.26 3.90
N PHE A 48 19.14 0.46 5.18
CA PHE A 48 17.79 0.38 5.72
C PHE A 48 16.88 1.49 5.23
N MET A 49 17.39 2.69 4.96
CA MET A 49 16.59 3.72 4.29
C MET A 49 16.07 3.24 2.94
N ALA A 50 16.92 2.61 2.13
CA ALA A 50 16.52 2.05 0.83
C ALA A 50 15.51 0.91 0.98
N LYS A 51 15.73 -0.01 1.91
CA LYS A 51 14.80 -1.13 2.20
C LYS A 51 13.46 -0.65 2.72
N CYS A 52 13.44 0.27 3.66
CA CYS A 52 12.20 0.85 4.21
C CYS A 52 11.43 1.66 3.15
N SER A 53 12.13 2.36 2.26
CA SER A 53 11.50 3.07 1.13
C SER A 53 10.90 2.09 0.13
N CYS A 54 11.60 1.02 -0.21
CA CYS A 54 11.07 -0.08 -1.01
C CYS A 54 9.81 -0.68 -0.37
N ALA A 55 9.84 -0.92 0.94
CA ALA A 55 8.72 -1.55 1.64
C ALA A 55 7.44 -0.72 1.56
N ILE A 56 7.48 0.58 1.78
CA ILE A 56 6.28 1.42 1.67
C ILE A 56 5.80 1.53 0.22
N ASP A 57 6.70 1.52 -0.76
CA ASP A 57 6.32 1.50 -2.17
C ASP A 57 5.60 0.19 -2.54
N GLU A 58 6.06 -0.95 -2.04
CA GLU A 58 5.41 -2.25 -2.23
C GLU A 58 4.04 -2.34 -1.54
N ILE A 59 3.90 -1.79 -0.34
CA ILE A 59 2.61 -1.68 0.35
C ILE A 59 1.64 -0.83 -0.48
N ALA A 60 2.09 0.30 -0.96
CA ALA A 60 1.29 1.24 -1.73
C ALA A 60 0.85 0.72 -3.11
N LYS A 61 1.48 -0.30 -3.66
CA LYS A 61 1.00 -1.03 -4.84
C LYS A 61 -0.21 -1.93 -4.55
N ARG A 62 -0.38 -2.34 -3.29
CA ARG A 62 -1.33 -3.38 -2.88
C ARG A 62 -2.56 -2.85 -2.18
N MET A 63 -2.52 -1.60 -1.70
CA MET A 63 -3.64 -0.97 -1.02
C MET A 63 -3.65 0.54 -1.27
N THR A 64 -4.85 1.14 -1.20
CA THR A 64 -4.99 2.59 -1.27
C THR A 64 -4.51 3.24 0.02
N PHE A 65 -4.19 4.52 -0.03
CA PHE A 65 -3.82 5.25 1.18
C PHE A 65 -4.95 5.26 2.22
N LYS A 66 -6.20 5.36 1.79
CA LYS A 66 -7.36 5.28 2.69
C LYS A 66 -7.41 3.94 3.45
N GLU A 67 -7.22 2.84 2.75
CA GLU A 67 -7.18 1.50 3.38
C GLU A 67 -6.00 1.36 4.34
N TYR A 68 -4.83 1.85 3.95
CA TYR A 68 -3.63 1.88 4.78
C TYR A 68 -3.86 2.71 6.06
N ALA A 69 -4.34 3.94 5.93
CA ALA A 69 -4.59 4.81 7.09
C ALA A 69 -5.63 4.23 8.06
N GLN A 70 -6.68 3.58 7.53
CA GLN A 70 -7.67 2.87 8.34
C GLN A 70 -7.04 1.66 9.06
N ALA A 71 -6.24 0.86 8.36
CA ALA A 71 -5.58 -0.30 8.96
C ALA A 71 -4.57 0.11 10.03
N GLU A 72 -3.80 1.17 9.82
CA GLU A 72 -2.88 1.73 10.83
C GLU A 72 -3.62 2.21 12.07
N ALA A 73 -4.76 2.89 11.92
CA ALA A 73 -5.58 3.31 13.05
C ALA A 73 -6.14 2.10 13.82
N ILE A 74 -6.57 1.06 13.12
CA ILE A 74 -7.05 -0.20 13.70
C ILE A 74 -5.91 -0.91 14.43
N ALA A 75 -4.71 -0.95 13.86
CA ALA A 75 -3.55 -1.59 14.48
C ALA A 75 -3.22 -0.98 15.85
N ARG A 76 -3.29 0.32 15.98
CA ARG A 76 -3.09 1.01 17.25
C ARG A 76 -4.13 0.61 18.32
N LEU A 77 -5.38 0.40 17.91
CA LEU A 77 -6.44 -0.07 18.81
C LEU A 77 -6.26 -1.55 19.18
N TRP A 78 -5.66 -2.35 18.30
CA TRP A 78 -5.39 -3.77 18.57
C TRP A 78 -4.29 -4.01 19.58
N GLU A 79 -3.40 -3.05 19.77
CA GLU A 79 -2.35 -3.10 20.80
C GLU A 79 -2.91 -2.87 22.22
N GLY A 80 -4.12 -2.30 22.32
CA GLY A 80 -4.79 -2.06 23.58
C GLY A 80 -5.42 -3.33 24.18
N ASN A 81 -5.60 -3.33 25.50
CA ASN A 81 -6.13 -4.45 26.29
C ASN A 81 -7.44 -4.13 27.03
N SER A 82 -8.10 -3.02 26.73
CA SER A 82 -9.38 -2.68 27.34
C SER A 82 -10.51 -3.57 26.79
N PRO A 83 -11.61 -3.80 27.54
CA PRO A 83 -12.77 -4.55 27.04
C PRO A 83 -13.36 -3.96 25.75
N ARG A 84 -13.27 -2.64 25.57
CA ARG A 84 -13.72 -1.94 24.37
C ARG A 84 -12.87 -2.28 23.16
N GLU A 85 -11.57 -2.33 23.33
CA GLU A 85 -10.61 -2.70 22.30
C GLU A 85 -10.73 -4.17 21.90
N GLU A 86 -10.96 -5.06 22.87
CA GLU A 86 -11.25 -6.48 22.60
C GLU A 86 -12.54 -6.67 21.79
N ALA A 87 -13.61 -5.95 22.13
CA ALA A 87 -14.85 -5.96 21.35
C ALA A 87 -14.61 -5.47 19.91
N PHE A 88 -13.79 -4.46 19.71
CA PHE A 88 -13.44 -3.92 18.39
C PHE A 88 -12.65 -4.93 17.53
N LYS A 89 -11.77 -5.71 18.13
CA LYS A 89 -11.01 -6.77 17.43
C LYS A 89 -11.92 -7.84 16.80
N SER A 90 -13.12 -8.04 17.33
CA SER A 90 -14.09 -9.01 16.83
C SER A 90 -14.89 -8.52 15.61
N VAL A 91 -14.85 -7.23 15.29
CA VAL A 91 -15.58 -6.66 14.14
C VAL A 91 -14.96 -7.11 12.82
N GLY A 92 -15.77 -7.70 11.92
CA GLY A 92 -15.33 -8.26 10.65
C GLY A 92 -14.55 -7.28 9.76
N LEU A 93 -14.99 -6.02 9.66
CA LEU A 93 -14.29 -4.97 8.91
C LEU A 93 -12.87 -4.71 9.46
N SER A 94 -12.73 -4.71 10.79
CA SER A 94 -11.44 -4.57 11.47
C SER A 94 -10.47 -5.69 11.10
N LYS A 95 -10.94 -6.94 11.13
CA LYS A 95 -10.17 -8.12 10.73
C LYS A 95 -9.75 -8.05 9.26
N ASP A 96 -10.67 -7.71 8.36
CA ASP A 96 -10.39 -7.62 6.92
C ASP A 96 -9.34 -6.56 6.61
N ARG A 97 -9.42 -5.39 7.24
CA ARG A 97 -8.43 -4.32 7.06
C ARG A 97 -7.04 -4.72 7.57
N MET A 98 -6.99 -5.36 8.73
CA MET A 98 -5.73 -5.85 9.29
C MET A 98 -5.12 -6.97 8.46
N GLN A 99 -5.92 -7.91 7.97
CA GLN A 99 -5.43 -8.97 7.08
C GLN A 99 -4.85 -8.40 5.78
N LYS A 100 -5.49 -7.38 5.20
CA LYS A 100 -4.99 -6.73 4.00
C LYS A 100 -3.65 -6.05 4.25
N LEU A 101 -3.51 -5.34 5.37
CA LEU A 101 -2.26 -4.72 5.78
C LEU A 101 -1.15 -5.77 5.99
N PHE A 102 -1.43 -6.83 6.74
CA PHE A 102 -0.44 -7.89 7.00
C PHE A 102 0.04 -8.58 5.72
N ARG A 103 -0.86 -8.84 4.78
CA ARG A 103 -0.47 -9.40 3.47
C ARG A 103 0.42 -8.43 2.67
N ALA A 104 0.09 -7.15 2.70
CA ALA A 104 0.90 -6.13 2.02
C ALA A 104 2.28 -5.99 2.66
N GLN A 105 2.37 -6.02 3.99
CA GLN A 105 3.63 -5.99 4.73
C GLN A 105 4.47 -7.24 4.47
N ALA A 106 3.89 -8.43 4.54
CA ALA A 106 4.60 -9.69 4.26
C ALA A 106 5.16 -9.71 2.84
N ALA A 107 4.39 -9.25 1.84
CA ALA A 107 4.86 -9.15 0.48
C ALA A 107 6.01 -8.12 0.35
N SER A 108 5.94 -7.01 1.05
CA SER A 108 7.00 -6.00 1.05
C SER A 108 8.30 -6.51 1.68
N GLU A 109 8.21 -7.32 2.73
CA GLU A 109 9.39 -7.96 3.33
C GLU A 109 10.08 -8.90 2.36
N LEU A 110 9.32 -9.72 1.65
CA LEU A 110 9.88 -10.65 0.66
C LEU A 110 10.56 -9.93 -0.52
N GLU A 111 10.08 -8.75 -0.90
CA GLU A 111 10.62 -8.00 -2.03
C GLU A 111 11.80 -7.09 -1.65
N CYS A 112 11.86 -6.61 -0.40
CA CYS A 112 12.75 -5.53 -0.01
C CYS A 112 13.85 -5.93 0.98
N PHE A 113 13.73 -7.07 1.67
CA PHE A 113 14.65 -7.54 2.70
C PHE A 113 15.21 -8.92 2.39
#